data_4c63c49ed18e4fc947b101567a83b023
#
_entry.id   4c63c49ed18e4fc947b101567a83b023
#
_cell.length_a   1.000
_cell.length_b   1.000
_cell.length_c   1.000
_cell.angle_alpha   90.00
_cell.angle_beta   90.00
_cell.angle_gamma   90.00
#
_symmetry.space_group_name_H-M   'P 1'
#
loop_
_entity.id
_entity.type
_entity.pdbx_description
1 polymer ?
#
loop_
_entity_poly.entity_id
_entity_poly.type
_entity_poly.pdbx_seq_one_letter_code
_entity_poly.pdbx_strand_id
1 'polypeptide(L)'
;MNYRAFAKNGSSVSEIGLGCWQLGGNWGHVDDETALSILSTSYDAGVTFFDTADVYGEGRSERIIGRFLKSIDGDAPFVATKVGRGDVYPDAYTKTAIRSR
;
A
#
# COMPACT_ATOMS: atom_id res chain seq x y z
N MET A 1 -18.58 -6.68 -5.27
CA MET A 1 -17.38 -7.04 -4.47
C MET A 1 -17.84 -7.72 -3.18
N ASN A 2 -17.24 -8.85 -2.86
CA ASN A 2 -17.49 -9.53 -1.60
C ASN A 2 -16.46 -9.11 -0.56
N TYR A 3 -16.86 -9.10 0.71
CA TYR A 3 -16.02 -8.65 1.82
C TYR A 3 -15.91 -9.76 2.85
N ARG A 4 -14.79 -9.80 3.56
CA ARG A 4 -14.52 -10.78 4.62
C ARG A 4 -14.04 -10.10 5.88
N ALA A 5 -14.35 -10.69 7.02
CA ALA A 5 -13.83 -10.22 8.29
C ALA A 5 -12.31 -10.39 8.32
N PHE A 6 -11.65 -9.36 8.80
CA PHE A 6 -10.18 -9.31 8.90
C PHE A 6 -9.82 -8.73 10.25
N ALA A 7 -9.01 -9.44 10.99
CA ALA A 7 -8.59 -9.10 12.35
C ALA A 7 -9.71 -9.26 13.39
N LYS A 8 -9.29 -9.31 14.64
CA LYS A 8 -10.17 -9.56 15.79
C LYS A 8 -11.10 -8.39 16.11
N ASN A 9 -10.78 -7.18 15.62
CA ASN A 9 -11.58 -5.98 15.89
C ASN A 9 -12.83 -5.88 15.02
N GLY A 10 -13.13 -6.87 14.19
CA GLY A 10 -14.30 -6.87 13.33
C GLY A 10 -14.16 -6.07 12.05
N SER A 11 -12.95 -5.57 11.72
CA SER A 11 -12.70 -4.92 10.44
C SER A 11 -12.99 -5.87 9.28
N SER A 12 -13.47 -5.30 8.17
CA SER A 12 -13.82 -6.04 6.97
C SER A 12 -12.98 -5.54 5.82
N VAL A 13 -12.52 -6.45 4.96
CA VAL A 13 -11.76 -6.11 3.74
C VAL A 13 -12.39 -6.80 2.54
N SER A 14 -12.19 -6.23 1.37
CA SER A 14 -12.62 -6.85 0.11
C SER A 14 -11.86 -8.16 -0.12
N GLU A 15 -12.52 -9.12 -0.77
CA GLU A 15 -11.87 -10.41 -1.11
C GLU A 15 -10.72 -10.23 -2.10
N ILE A 16 -10.82 -9.18 -2.94
CA ILE A 16 -9.77 -8.83 -3.90
C ILE A 16 -8.98 -7.68 -3.32
N GLY A 17 -7.68 -7.80 -3.27
CA GLY A 17 -6.77 -6.74 -2.88
C GLY A 17 -5.97 -6.23 -4.06
N LEU A 18 -5.43 -5.03 -3.94
CA LEU A 18 -4.55 -4.42 -4.94
C LEU A 18 -3.10 -4.54 -4.47
N GLY A 19 -2.28 -5.27 -5.23
CA GLY A 19 -0.84 -5.24 -5.05
C GLY A 19 -0.26 -3.97 -5.63
N CYS A 20 0.61 -3.30 -4.90
CA CYS A 20 1.10 -1.97 -5.26
C CYS A 20 2.59 -1.94 -5.61
N TRP A 21 3.20 -3.09 -5.92
CA TRP A 21 4.60 -3.14 -6.32
C TRP A 21 4.87 -2.35 -7.60
N GLN A 22 4.01 -2.49 -8.60
CA GLN A 22 4.16 -1.78 -9.87
C GLN A 22 4.10 -0.26 -9.70
N LEU A 23 3.47 0.24 -8.66
CA LEU A 23 3.43 1.68 -8.39
C LEU A 23 4.81 2.24 -7.99
N GLY A 24 5.71 1.38 -7.60
CA GLY A 24 7.10 1.75 -7.32
C GLY A 24 7.94 1.97 -8.58
N GLY A 25 7.47 1.50 -9.74
CA GLY A 25 8.19 1.63 -11.00
C GLY A 25 9.24 0.54 -11.26
N ASN A 26 9.29 -0.51 -10.44
CA ASN A 26 10.29 -1.57 -10.57
C ASN A 26 10.12 -2.43 -11.83
N TRP A 27 8.92 -2.52 -12.36
CA TRP A 27 8.60 -3.24 -13.60
C TRP A 27 8.54 -2.36 -14.83
N GLY A 28 8.88 -1.10 -14.70
CA GLY A 28 8.78 -0.10 -15.72
C GLY A 28 8.15 1.17 -15.16
N HIS A 29 8.34 2.27 -15.86
CA HIS A 29 7.85 3.55 -15.38
C HIS A 29 6.33 3.60 -15.39
N VAL A 30 5.75 3.99 -14.26
CA VAL A 30 4.34 4.33 -14.12
C VAL A 30 4.30 5.75 -13.56
N ASP A 31 3.77 6.71 -14.33
CA ASP A 31 3.72 8.09 -13.85
C ASP A 31 2.71 8.26 -12.72
N ASP A 32 2.78 9.39 -12.03
CA ASP A 32 1.96 9.65 -10.84
C ASP A 32 0.47 9.66 -11.19
N GLU A 33 0.11 10.25 -12.31
CA GLU A 33 -1.29 10.31 -12.74
C GLU A 33 -1.86 8.92 -13.00
N THR A 34 -1.11 8.07 -13.70
CA THR A 34 -1.50 6.68 -13.95
C THR A 34 -1.60 5.90 -12.64
N ALA A 35 -0.63 6.06 -11.75
CA ALA A 35 -0.64 5.38 -10.45
C ALA A 35 -1.87 5.78 -9.62
N LEU A 36 -2.18 7.06 -9.54
CA LEU A 36 -3.36 7.56 -8.84
C LEU A 36 -4.66 7.05 -9.48
N SER A 37 -4.69 6.95 -10.81
CA SER A 37 -5.84 6.41 -11.53
C SER A 37 -6.07 4.92 -11.21
N ILE A 38 -5.00 4.14 -11.12
CA ILE A 38 -5.08 2.73 -10.72
C ILE A 38 -5.70 2.60 -9.32
N LEU A 39 -5.23 3.39 -8.38
CA LEU A 39 -5.76 3.38 -7.00
C LEU A 39 -7.22 3.79 -6.97
N SER A 40 -7.56 4.86 -7.68
CA SER A 40 -8.93 5.39 -7.74
C SER A 40 -9.89 4.40 -8.38
N THR A 41 -9.51 3.81 -9.50
CA THR A 41 -10.33 2.81 -10.20
C THR A 41 -10.57 1.58 -9.30
N SER A 42 -9.54 1.10 -8.65
CA SER A 42 -9.64 -0.04 -7.72
C SER A 42 -10.55 0.29 -6.55
N TYR A 43 -10.38 1.46 -5.95
CA TYR A 43 -11.20 1.91 -4.83
C TYR A 43 -12.67 2.04 -5.23
N ASP A 44 -12.95 2.64 -6.37
CA ASP A 44 -14.32 2.81 -6.88
C ASP A 44 -14.98 1.47 -7.22
N ALA A 45 -14.19 0.46 -7.57
CA ALA A 45 -14.68 -0.91 -7.78
C ALA A 45 -14.93 -1.68 -6.48
N GLY A 46 -14.64 -1.08 -5.32
CA GLY A 46 -14.90 -1.68 -4.02
C GLY A 46 -13.70 -2.35 -3.37
N VAL A 47 -12.48 -2.23 -3.93
CA VAL A 47 -11.28 -2.77 -3.31
C VAL A 47 -10.93 -1.93 -2.08
N THR A 48 -10.82 -2.61 -0.93
CA THR A 48 -10.52 -1.96 0.35
C THR A 48 -9.24 -2.48 1.01
N PHE A 49 -8.42 -3.20 0.26
CA PHE A 49 -7.15 -3.73 0.76
C PHE A 49 -6.04 -3.43 -0.25
N PHE A 50 -5.06 -2.63 0.16
CA PHE A 50 -3.88 -2.29 -0.65
C PHE A 50 -2.64 -2.88 0.02
N ASP A 51 -1.84 -3.63 -0.74
CA ASP A 51 -0.62 -4.26 -0.25
C ASP A 51 0.61 -3.57 -0.85
N THR A 52 1.41 -2.94 -0.01
CA THR A 52 2.61 -2.21 -0.42
C THR A 52 3.82 -2.57 0.45
N ALA A 53 4.92 -1.90 0.24
CA ALA A 53 6.13 -2.03 1.06
C ALA A 53 6.98 -0.78 0.95
N ASP A 54 7.83 -0.56 1.96
CA ASP A 54 8.76 0.57 2.01
C ASP A 54 9.75 0.56 0.83
N VAL A 55 10.15 -0.63 0.36
CA VAL A 55 11.14 -0.77 -0.71
C VAL A 55 10.55 -0.64 -2.13
N TYR A 56 9.23 -0.59 -2.28
CA TYR A 56 8.62 -0.47 -3.62
C TYR A 56 8.90 0.92 -4.20
N GLY A 57 9.86 1.00 -5.11
CA GLY A 57 10.33 2.26 -5.66
C GLY A 57 10.98 3.17 -4.62
N GLU A 58 11.60 2.58 -3.60
CA GLU A 58 12.25 3.33 -2.52
C GLU A 58 11.30 4.32 -1.83
N GLY A 59 10.09 3.84 -1.52
CA GLY A 59 9.06 4.62 -0.85
C GLY A 59 8.06 5.28 -1.79
N ARG A 60 8.24 5.18 -3.10
CA ARG A 60 7.34 5.82 -4.06
C ARG A 60 5.92 5.26 -3.97
N SER A 61 5.78 3.94 -3.86
CA SER A 61 4.45 3.32 -3.73
C SER A 61 3.72 3.83 -2.49
N GLU A 62 4.39 3.87 -1.35
CA GLU A 62 3.79 4.39 -0.12
C GLU A 62 3.40 5.87 -0.25
N ARG A 63 4.25 6.69 -0.90
CA ARG A 63 3.94 8.12 -1.10
C ARG A 63 2.72 8.33 -2.00
N ILE A 64 2.62 7.55 -3.08
CA ILE A 64 1.48 7.63 -4.00
C ILE A 64 0.19 7.23 -3.28
N ILE A 65 0.22 6.14 -2.51
CA ILE A 65 -0.93 5.72 -1.70
C ILE A 65 -1.30 6.83 -0.71
N GLY A 66 -0.32 7.43 -0.05
CA GLY A 66 -0.56 8.54 0.88
C GLY A 66 -1.26 9.73 0.22
N ARG A 67 -0.84 10.10 -0.99
CA ARG A 67 -1.51 11.16 -1.77
C ARG A 67 -2.96 10.78 -2.09
N PHE A 68 -3.16 9.55 -2.51
CA PHE A 68 -4.51 9.05 -2.79
C PHE A 68 -5.41 9.12 -1.55
N LEU A 69 -4.93 8.65 -0.40
CA LEU A 69 -5.70 8.66 0.84
C LEU A 69 -6.13 10.07 1.26
N LYS A 70 -5.32 11.07 0.99
CA LYS A 70 -5.67 12.47 1.28
C LYS A 70 -6.73 13.02 0.34
N SER A 71 -6.92 12.42 -0.82
CA SER A 71 -7.83 12.92 -1.86
C SER A 71 -9.23 12.32 -1.77
N ILE A 72 -9.43 11.25 -1.02
CA ILE A 72 -10.74 10.57 -0.94
C ILE A 72 -11.57 11.12 0.21
N ASP A 73 -12.89 11.17 0.00
CA ASP A 73 -13.85 11.62 1.01
C ASP A 73 -14.49 10.46 1.77
N GLY A 74 -14.38 9.25 1.25
CA GLY A 74 -14.95 8.05 1.84
C GLY A 74 -14.04 7.40 2.87
N ASP A 75 -14.40 6.19 3.29
CA ASP A 75 -13.63 5.42 4.24
C ASP A 75 -12.27 5.04 3.66
N ALA A 76 -11.22 5.16 4.44
CA ALA A 76 -9.89 4.76 4.03
C ALA A 76 -9.81 3.24 3.85
N PRO A 77 -9.18 2.74 2.79
CA PRO A 77 -8.92 1.32 2.65
C PRO A 77 -7.91 0.86 3.71
N PHE A 78 -7.88 -0.44 3.94
CA PHE A 78 -6.83 -1.06 4.76
C PHE A 78 -5.54 -1.11 3.93
N VAL A 79 -4.45 -0.57 4.47
CA VAL A 79 -3.15 -0.58 3.79
C VAL A 79 -2.18 -1.43 4.60
N ALA A 80 -1.71 -2.52 4.00
CA ALA A 80 -0.65 -3.34 4.56
C ALA A 80 0.67 -2.89 3.94
N THR A 81 1.64 -2.56 4.79
CA THR A 81 2.99 -2.28 4.34
C THR A 81 4.00 -3.15 5.08
N LYS A 82 5.24 -3.07 4.68
CA LYS A 82 6.29 -3.94 5.17
C LYS A 82 7.54 -3.14 5.46
N VAL A 83 8.33 -3.63 6.39
CA VAL A 83 9.67 -3.11 6.68
C VAL A 83 10.62 -4.30 6.81
N GLY A 84 11.85 -4.17 6.31
CA GLY A 84 12.84 -5.21 6.54
C GLY A 84 13.61 -5.70 5.32
N ARG A 85 13.27 -5.25 4.12
CA ARG A 85 14.01 -5.63 2.91
C ARG A 85 15.00 -4.56 2.45
N GLY A 86 15.06 -3.43 3.15
CA GLY A 86 16.02 -2.36 2.86
C GLY A 86 17.32 -2.55 3.62
N ASP A 87 17.83 -1.46 4.18
CA ASP A 87 19.14 -1.42 4.87
C ASP A 87 19.21 -2.33 6.09
N VAL A 88 18.07 -2.71 6.65
CA VAL A 88 18.02 -3.58 7.86
C VAL A 88 18.11 -5.07 7.53
N TYR A 89 17.95 -5.46 6.26
CA TYR A 89 18.01 -6.85 5.85
C TYR A 89 19.48 -7.33 5.80
N PRO A 90 19.79 -8.54 6.29
CA PRO A 90 18.85 -9.53 6.87
C PRO A 90 18.77 -9.51 8.40
N ASP A 91 19.59 -8.78 9.12
CA ASP A 91 19.76 -8.96 10.56
C ASP A 91 19.90 -7.68 11.39
N ALA A 92 19.82 -6.51 10.76
CA ALA A 92 19.95 -5.22 11.46
C ALA A 92 18.60 -4.66 11.92
N TYR A 93 17.70 -5.53 12.42
CA TYR A 93 16.34 -5.16 12.83
C TYR A 93 16.33 -4.63 14.26
N THR A 94 16.79 -3.43 14.45
CA THR A 94 16.69 -2.76 15.76
C THR A 94 15.47 -1.84 15.77
N LYS A 95 15.01 -1.52 16.99
CA LYS A 95 13.92 -0.58 17.18
C LYS A 95 14.19 0.76 16.49
N THR A 96 15.40 1.27 16.63
CA THR A 96 15.82 2.54 16.03
C THR A 96 15.83 2.44 14.50
N ALA A 97 16.41 1.38 13.94
CA ALA A 97 16.47 1.17 12.50
C ALA A 97 15.08 1.05 11.88
N ILE A 98 14.16 0.35 12.52
CA ILE A 98 12.78 0.19 12.05
C ILE A 98 12.05 1.53 12.09
N ARG A 99 12.20 2.30 13.18
CA ARG A 99 11.54 3.59 13.32
C ARG A 99 12.02 4.64 12.32
N SER A 100 13.24 4.52 11.83
CA SER A 100 13.81 5.46 10.86
C SER A 100 13.35 5.21 9.44
N ARG A 101 12.64 4.08 9.17
CA ARG A 101 12.07 3.77 7.85
C ARG A 101 10.81 4.59 7.64
#